data_ba7b74071886f2fae29d4fecb495909a
#
_entry.id   ba7b74071886f2fae29d4fecb495909a
#
_cell.length_a   1.000
_cell.length_b   1.000
_cell.length_c   1.000
_cell.angle_alpha   90.00
_cell.angle_beta   90.00
_cell.angle_gamma   90.00
#
_symmetry.space_group_name_H-M   'P 1'
#
loop_
_entity.id
_entity.type
_entity.pdbx_description
1 polymer ?
#
loop_
_entity_poly.entity_id
_entity_poly.type
_entity_poly.pdbx_seq_one_letter_code
_entity_poly.pdbx_strand_id
1 'polypeptide(L)'
;PFAGREGKYLTSRQLKERLERELIHNVALRVEEGTDPEKFKVSGRGELHLSVLLENMRREGFELAVSRPEVIFREIDGEVCEPYEQLTVDVEEAHQGTIMEALGARKGDLKDMVPDGKGRVRLDYIIPSRGLIGFQTEFMTSTSGSGLIYHVFDHYAGAQHGGIAPRKNGVLISNGQGKVLGFALFNLQERGKLFASPGDEVYEGQIVGIHSRDNDLVVNPLKGKQLTNIRAAGKDDAIMLTPPLNFSLEQALEFIEDDELVEITPTAIRIRKKQLKEHERKRASRVSQ
;
A
#
# COMPACT_ATOMS: atom_id res chain seq x y z
N PRO A 1 -17.00 -6.56 3.37
CA PRO A 1 -17.76 -7.67 3.99
C PRO A 1 -17.95 -7.53 5.50
N PHE A 2 -17.06 -6.77 6.18
CA PHE A 2 -17.13 -6.55 7.63
C PHE A 2 -17.63 -5.16 8.01
N ALA A 3 -18.13 -4.37 7.07
CA ALA A 3 -18.64 -3.03 7.33
C ALA A 3 -19.70 -3.03 8.45
N GLY A 4 -19.59 -2.06 9.35
CA GLY A 4 -20.49 -1.89 10.50
C GLY A 4 -20.21 -2.75 11.71
N ARG A 5 -19.12 -3.53 11.70
CA ARG A 5 -18.78 -4.37 12.85
C ARG A 5 -17.91 -3.66 13.90
N GLU A 6 -17.12 -2.70 13.47
CA GLU A 6 -16.05 -2.11 14.30
C GLU A 6 -16.22 -0.60 14.50
N GLY A 7 -16.81 0.10 13.54
CA GLY A 7 -17.00 1.55 13.58
C GLY A 7 -18.44 1.99 13.86
N LYS A 8 -18.57 3.24 14.25
CA LYS A 8 -19.86 3.90 14.52
C LYS A 8 -20.40 4.65 13.31
N TYR A 9 -19.50 5.12 12.44
CA TYR A 9 -19.81 6.01 11.33
C TYR A 9 -19.41 5.35 10.01
N LEU A 10 -20.40 5.03 9.16
CA LEU A 10 -20.21 4.28 7.92
C LEU A 10 -20.81 4.95 6.69
N THR A 11 -21.81 5.84 6.90
CA THR A 11 -22.57 6.35 5.78
C THR A 11 -21.81 7.45 5.05
N SER A 12 -22.00 7.54 3.73
CA SER A 12 -21.44 8.60 2.90
C SER A 12 -21.81 9.99 3.40
N ARG A 13 -23.01 10.16 3.96
CA ARG A 13 -23.44 11.41 4.59
C ARG A 13 -22.58 11.77 5.80
N GLN A 14 -22.30 10.82 6.69
CA GLN A 14 -21.46 11.05 7.85
C GLN A 14 -20.02 11.38 7.46
N LEU A 15 -19.49 10.68 6.44
CA LEU A 15 -18.18 10.96 5.86
C LEU A 15 -18.13 12.39 5.29
N LYS A 16 -19.14 12.79 4.51
CA LYS A 16 -19.24 14.13 3.95
C LYS A 16 -19.26 15.21 5.02
N GLU A 17 -20.14 15.08 6.02
CA GLU A 17 -20.23 16.02 7.14
C GLU A 17 -18.91 16.14 7.92
N ARG A 18 -18.17 15.03 8.05
CA ARG A 18 -16.85 15.04 8.72
C ARG A 18 -15.79 15.73 7.86
N LEU A 19 -15.76 15.45 6.57
CA LEU A 19 -14.82 16.10 5.63
C LEU A 19 -15.10 17.60 5.50
N GLU A 20 -16.36 18.02 5.43
CA GLU A 20 -16.75 19.43 5.40
C GLU A 20 -16.30 20.18 6.68
N ARG A 21 -16.41 19.57 7.85
CA ARG A 21 -15.87 20.14 9.10
C ARG A 21 -14.35 20.31 9.06
N GLU A 22 -13.64 19.37 8.45
CA GLU A 22 -12.18 19.47 8.30
C GLU A 22 -11.79 20.67 7.43
N LEU A 23 -12.54 20.95 6.37
CA LEU A 23 -12.28 22.08 5.46
C LEU A 23 -12.32 23.46 6.16
N ILE A 24 -13.04 23.58 7.28
CA ILE A 24 -13.14 24.85 8.03
C ILE A 24 -11.77 25.23 8.62
N HIS A 25 -10.98 24.24 9.03
CA HIS A 25 -9.71 24.46 9.73
C HIS A 25 -8.48 24.10 8.90
N ASN A 26 -8.68 23.35 7.81
CA ASN A 26 -7.60 22.82 6.99
C ASN A 26 -7.63 23.41 5.57
N VAL A 27 -7.03 24.57 5.41
CA VAL A 27 -7.02 25.35 4.14
C VAL A 27 -6.32 24.59 3.00
N ALA A 28 -5.46 23.63 3.33
CA ALA A 28 -4.72 22.86 2.33
C ALA A 28 -5.46 21.62 1.84
N LEU A 29 -6.59 21.31 2.44
CA LEU A 29 -7.44 20.20 2.04
C LEU A 29 -8.45 20.65 0.99
N ARG A 30 -8.71 19.79 0.00
CA ARG A 30 -9.81 19.96 -0.96
C ARG A 30 -10.59 18.66 -1.01
N VAL A 31 -11.90 18.77 -1.00
CA VAL A 31 -12.83 17.64 -1.09
C VAL A 31 -13.77 17.89 -2.26
N GLU A 32 -13.85 16.92 -3.16
CA GLU A 32 -14.73 16.93 -4.33
C GLU A 32 -15.60 15.66 -4.29
N GLU A 33 -16.89 15.81 -4.61
CA GLU A 33 -17.77 14.67 -4.79
C GLU A 33 -17.44 13.98 -6.13
N GLY A 34 -17.31 12.65 -6.09
CA GLY A 34 -17.11 11.86 -7.29
C GLY A 34 -18.41 11.73 -8.11
N THR A 35 -18.31 11.08 -9.26
CA THR A 35 -19.50 10.66 -10.04
C THR A 35 -20.36 9.65 -9.28
N ASP A 36 -19.78 8.93 -8.35
CA ASP A 36 -20.44 8.02 -7.41
C ASP A 36 -20.65 8.78 -6.08
N PRO A 37 -21.90 8.94 -5.61
CA PRO A 37 -22.21 9.71 -4.40
C PRO A 37 -21.63 9.09 -3.11
N GLU A 38 -21.13 7.87 -3.19
CA GLU A 38 -20.48 7.20 -2.07
C GLU A 38 -18.95 7.44 -2.04
N LYS A 39 -18.40 8.13 -3.05
CA LYS A 39 -16.95 8.37 -3.20
C LYS A 39 -16.62 9.84 -3.18
N PHE A 40 -15.60 10.17 -2.39
CA PHE A 40 -15.05 11.51 -2.29
C PHE A 40 -13.60 11.51 -2.79
N LYS A 41 -13.27 12.51 -3.62
CA LYS A 41 -11.89 12.80 -3.97
C LYS A 41 -11.35 13.80 -2.97
N VAL A 42 -10.37 13.36 -2.18
CA VAL A 42 -9.75 14.17 -1.13
C VAL A 42 -8.33 14.47 -1.54
N SER A 43 -7.99 15.76 -1.67
CA SER A 43 -6.68 16.23 -2.10
C SER A 43 -6.02 17.04 -0.98
N GLY A 44 -4.72 16.80 -0.77
CA GLY A 44 -3.93 17.46 0.27
C GLY A 44 -2.52 17.77 -0.21
N ARG A 45 -1.67 18.26 0.70
CA ARG A 45 -0.27 18.61 0.40
C ARG A 45 0.63 17.43 0.07
N GLY A 46 0.24 16.23 0.51
CA GLY A 46 1.01 15.00 0.32
C GLY A 46 0.43 13.84 1.12
N GLU A 47 1.08 12.69 1.03
CA GLU A 47 0.61 11.44 1.65
C GLU A 47 0.47 11.54 3.17
N LEU A 48 1.46 12.12 3.86
CA LEU A 48 1.42 12.31 5.30
C LEU A 48 0.24 13.17 5.75
N HIS A 49 -0.08 14.23 5.01
CA HIS A 49 -1.23 15.10 5.33
C HIS A 49 -2.55 14.34 5.24
N LEU A 50 -2.70 13.49 4.21
CA LEU A 50 -3.89 12.66 4.02
C LEU A 50 -3.95 11.52 5.04
N SER A 51 -2.83 10.88 5.36
CA SER A 51 -2.80 9.78 6.34
C SER A 51 -3.13 10.26 7.76
N VAL A 52 -2.70 11.48 8.15
CA VAL A 52 -3.10 12.09 9.44
C VAL A 52 -4.60 12.32 9.50
N LEU A 53 -5.22 12.83 8.42
CA LEU A 53 -6.68 12.96 8.35
C LEU A 53 -7.38 11.62 8.53
N LEU A 54 -6.96 10.61 7.79
CA LEU A 54 -7.54 9.27 7.85
C LEU A 54 -7.38 8.62 9.22
N GLU A 55 -6.21 8.79 9.86
CA GLU A 55 -5.96 8.28 11.21
C GLU A 55 -6.85 8.97 12.25
N ASN A 56 -7.07 10.29 12.14
CA ASN A 56 -7.99 11.01 13.01
C ASN A 56 -9.42 10.49 12.83
N MET A 57 -9.88 10.31 11.59
CA MET A 57 -11.21 9.75 11.31
C MET A 57 -11.34 8.32 11.87
N ARG A 58 -10.30 7.49 11.73
CA ARG A 58 -10.25 6.14 12.30
C ARG A 58 -10.47 6.18 13.83
N ARG A 59 -9.75 7.06 14.53
CA ARG A 59 -9.87 7.24 15.98
C ARG A 59 -11.21 7.79 16.42
N GLU A 60 -11.86 8.59 15.58
CA GLU A 60 -13.22 9.08 15.82
C GLU A 60 -14.30 7.99 15.66
N GLY A 61 -13.95 6.86 15.06
CA GLY A 61 -14.86 5.72 14.91
C GLY A 61 -15.43 5.54 13.51
N PHE A 62 -14.82 6.14 12.49
CA PHE A 62 -15.21 5.93 11.09
C PHE A 62 -14.67 4.61 10.54
N GLU A 63 -15.48 3.99 9.68
CA GLU A 63 -15.05 2.92 8.76
C GLU A 63 -15.09 3.45 7.33
N LEU A 64 -13.99 3.30 6.61
CA LEU A 64 -13.89 3.75 5.22
C LEU A 64 -12.90 2.89 4.43
N ALA A 65 -12.98 2.97 3.12
CA ALA A 65 -12.02 2.36 2.21
C ALA A 65 -11.33 3.44 1.38
N VAL A 66 -10.02 3.33 1.21
CA VAL A 66 -9.18 4.30 0.51
C VAL A 66 -8.45 3.62 -0.63
N SER A 67 -8.45 4.26 -1.80
CA SER A 67 -7.65 3.85 -2.96
C SER A 67 -6.21 4.36 -2.85
N ARG A 68 -5.36 3.85 -3.73
CA ARG A 68 -3.99 4.34 -3.88
C ARG A 68 -3.99 5.85 -4.08
N PRO A 69 -3.08 6.60 -3.42
CA PRO A 69 -2.90 8.02 -3.66
C PRO A 69 -2.48 8.30 -5.12
N GLU A 70 -2.98 9.39 -5.68
CA GLU A 70 -2.66 9.83 -7.03
C GLU A 70 -2.13 11.27 -6.99
N VAL A 71 -1.19 11.60 -7.87
CA VAL A 71 -0.73 12.98 -8.02
C VAL A 71 -1.74 13.80 -8.84
N ILE A 72 -1.78 15.12 -8.58
CA ILE A 72 -2.67 16.02 -9.30
C ILE A 72 -1.94 16.52 -10.55
N PHE A 73 -2.45 16.15 -11.72
CA PHE A 73 -2.04 16.71 -13.00
C PHE A 73 -2.65 18.10 -13.19
N ARG A 74 -1.95 18.97 -13.90
CA ARG A 74 -2.41 20.32 -14.27
C ARG A 74 -2.22 20.53 -15.76
N GLU A 75 -3.13 21.26 -16.37
CA GLU A 75 -2.95 21.79 -17.72
C GLU A 75 -2.27 23.15 -17.63
N ILE A 76 -1.11 23.30 -18.25
CA ILE A 76 -0.32 24.53 -18.30
C ILE A 76 0.02 24.79 -19.77
N ASP A 77 -0.42 25.92 -20.31
CA ASP A 77 -0.21 26.30 -21.72
C ASP A 77 -0.70 25.26 -22.73
N GLY A 78 -1.77 24.51 -22.40
CA GLY A 78 -2.35 23.45 -23.25
C GLY A 78 -1.62 22.10 -23.19
N GLU A 79 -0.63 21.96 -22.31
CA GLU A 79 0.10 20.72 -22.05
C GLU A 79 -0.26 20.13 -20.68
N VAL A 80 -0.45 18.81 -20.62
CA VAL A 80 -0.67 18.11 -19.35
C VAL A 80 0.65 17.99 -18.60
N CYS A 81 0.73 18.64 -17.45
CA CYS A 81 1.91 18.68 -16.59
C CYS A 81 1.70 17.88 -15.30
N GLU A 82 2.77 17.25 -14.84
CA GLU A 82 2.83 16.58 -13.55
C GLU A 82 3.83 17.28 -12.60
N PRO A 83 3.65 17.13 -11.28
CA PRO A 83 4.57 17.70 -10.30
C PRO A 83 5.87 16.89 -10.27
N TYR A 84 7.00 17.60 -10.16
CA TYR A 84 8.33 17.06 -9.95
C TYR A 84 8.88 17.50 -8.59
N GLU A 85 9.67 16.63 -8.01
CA GLU A 85 10.32 16.87 -6.74
C GLU A 85 11.84 16.76 -6.85
N GLN A 86 12.52 17.59 -6.11
CA GLN A 86 13.93 17.42 -5.83
C GLN A 86 14.05 16.39 -4.72
N LEU A 87 14.70 15.28 -5.03
CA LEU A 87 14.94 14.18 -4.11
C LEU A 87 16.43 14.11 -3.78
N THR A 88 16.76 14.09 -2.51
CA THR A 88 18.10 13.80 -2.01
C THR A 88 18.08 12.52 -1.21
N VAL A 89 18.93 11.57 -1.56
CA VAL A 89 19.16 10.34 -0.79
C VAL A 89 20.62 10.25 -0.38
N ASP A 90 20.85 9.81 0.85
CA ASP A 90 22.19 9.54 1.39
C ASP A 90 22.24 8.06 1.82
N VAL A 91 23.10 7.30 1.18
CA VAL A 91 23.16 5.83 1.33
C VAL A 91 24.60 5.35 1.47
N GLU A 92 24.78 4.18 2.04
CA GLU A 92 26.07 3.48 2.00
C GLU A 92 26.41 3.09 0.55
N GLU A 93 27.68 3.17 0.17
CA GLU A 93 28.15 2.84 -1.19
C GLU A 93 27.70 1.43 -1.62
N ALA A 94 27.59 0.49 -0.68
CA ALA A 94 27.10 -0.87 -0.95
C ALA A 94 25.65 -0.91 -1.49
N HIS A 95 24.81 0.07 -1.15
CA HIS A 95 23.41 0.16 -1.58
C HIS A 95 23.19 1.07 -2.78
N GLN A 96 24.23 1.83 -3.19
CA GLN A 96 24.14 2.83 -4.26
C GLN A 96 23.51 2.27 -5.54
N GLY A 97 24.04 1.15 -6.05
CA GLY A 97 23.57 0.56 -7.32
C GLY A 97 22.08 0.19 -7.29
N THR A 98 21.64 -0.45 -6.19
CA THR A 98 20.23 -0.86 -6.02
C THR A 98 19.30 0.36 -5.97
N ILE A 99 19.70 1.43 -5.28
CA ILE A 99 18.89 2.65 -5.18
C ILE A 99 18.86 3.40 -6.51
N MET A 100 19.97 3.48 -7.24
CA MET A 100 20.01 4.10 -8.56
C MET A 100 19.12 3.35 -9.57
N GLU A 101 19.12 2.01 -9.54
CA GLU A 101 18.24 1.18 -10.37
C GLU A 101 16.76 1.42 -10.03
N ALA A 102 16.42 1.42 -8.74
CA ALA A 102 15.05 1.66 -8.27
C ALA A 102 14.54 3.05 -8.67
N LEU A 103 15.36 4.09 -8.51
CA LEU A 103 15.01 5.47 -8.90
C LEU A 103 14.93 5.64 -10.42
N GLY A 104 15.78 4.97 -11.19
CA GLY A 104 15.72 4.94 -12.65
C GLY A 104 14.41 4.32 -13.16
N ALA A 105 13.99 3.18 -12.60
CA ALA A 105 12.71 2.54 -12.90
C ALA A 105 11.50 3.44 -12.57
N ARG A 106 11.65 4.38 -11.62
CA ARG A 106 10.67 5.37 -11.18
C ARG A 106 10.79 6.72 -11.90
N LYS A 107 11.56 6.75 -13.00
CA LYS A 107 11.79 7.94 -13.86
C LYS A 107 12.54 9.09 -13.16
N GLY A 108 13.35 8.76 -12.16
CA GLY A 108 14.27 9.72 -11.54
C GLY A 108 15.43 10.07 -12.48
N ASP A 109 15.71 11.36 -12.61
CA ASP A 109 16.83 11.90 -13.36
C ASP A 109 17.93 12.33 -12.38
N LEU A 110 19.06 11.62 -12.38
CA LEU A 110 20.20 11.90 -11.51
C LEU A 110 20.86 13.21 -11.91
N LYS A 111 20.93 14.15 -10.98
CA LYS A 111 21.53 15.47 -11.19
C LYS A 111 22.94 15.56 -10.62
N ASP A 112 23.18 14.97 -9.46
CA ASP A 112 24.48 15.00 -8.82
C ASP A 112 24.73 13.75 -7.97
N MET A 113 26.00 13.41 -7.79
CA MET A 113 26.47 12.29 -6.99
C MET A 113 27.73 12.67 -6.25
N VAL A 114 27.66 12.75 -4.93
CA VAL A 114 28.77 13.23 -4.09
C VAL A 114 29.12 12.16 -3.05
N PRO A 115 30.24 11.43 -3.24
CA PRO A 115 30.77 10.53 -2.22
C PRO A 115 31.39 11.34 -1.06
N ASP A 116 31.18 10.91 0.17
CA ASP A 116 31.76 11.55 1.36
C ASP A 116 33.20 11.10 1.67
N GLY A 117 33.70 10.12 0.93
CA GLY A 117 35.04 9.51 1.15
C GLY A 117 35.12 8.65 2.41
N LYS A 118 33.98 8.37 3.08
CA LYS A 118 33.89 7.56 4.30
C LYS A 118 32.96 6.37 4.15
N GLY A 119 32.57 6.03 2.90
CA GLY A 119 31.72 4.90 2.57
C GLY A 119 30.24 5.24 2.39
N ARG A 120 29.89 6.54 2.32
CA ARG A 120 28.54 6.99 1.98
C ARG A 120 28.55 7.84 0.72
N VAL A 121 27.42 7.87 0.03
CA VAL A 121 27.21 8.67 -1.16
C VAL A 121 25.87 9.39 -1.08
N ARG A 122 25.87 10.68 -1.40
CA ARG A 122 24.69 11.48 -1.59
C ARG A 122 24.34 11.51 -3.07
N LEU A 123 23.07 11.26 -3.38
CA LEU A 123 22.52 11.29 -4.73
C LEU A 123 21.39 12.31 -4.76
N ASP A 124 21.46 13.25 -5.69
CA ASP A 124 20.44 14.27 -5.91
C ASP A 124 19.73 14.01 -7.25
N TYR A 125 18.39 13.93 -7.20
CA TYR A 125 17.52 13.62 -8.34
C TYR A 125 16.44 14.68 -8.54
N ILE A 126 15.98 14.82 -9.78
CA ILE A 126 14.65 15.36 -10.09
C ILE A 126 13.78 14.17 -10.51
N ILE A 127 12.65 13.99 -9.86
CA ILE A 127 11.78 12.84 -10.03
C ILE A 127 10.31 13.26 -10.07
N PRO A 128 9.46 12.66 -10.93
CA PRO A 128 8.02 12.88 -10.86
C PRO A 128 7.49 12.47 -9.48
N SER A 129 6.64 13.29 -8.84
CA SER A 129 6.09 12.99 -7.51
C SER A 129 5.41 11.62 -7.44
N ARG A 130 4.76 11.17 -8.53
CA ARG A 130 4.19 9.81 -8.60
C ARG A 130 5.24 8.70 -8.49
N GLY A 131 6.50 8.98 -8.84
CA GLY A 131 7.62 8.05 -8.69
C GLY A 131 8.03 7.82 -7.24
N LEU A 132 7.68 8.74 -6.34
CA LEU A 132 7.96 8.63 -4.90
C LEU A 132 6.89 7.84 -4.14
N ILE A 133 5.69 7.69 -4.70
CA ILE A 133 4.62 6.90 -4.07
C ILE A 133 5.10 5.47 -3.88
N GLY A 134 5.11 5.00 -2.62
CA GLY A 134 5.58 3.67 -2.23
C GLY A 134 7.11 3.48 -2.26
N PHE A 135 7.89 4.53 -2.56
CA PHE A 135 9.36 4.41 -2.61
C PHE A 135 10.00 4.38 -1.22
N GLN A 136 9.43 5.08 -0.24
CA GLN A 136 10.04 5.18 1.09
C GLN A 136 10.19 3.81 1.76
N THR A 137 9.17 2.97 1.70
CA THR A 137 9.21 1.60 2.26
C THR A 137 10.23 0.72 1.52
N GLU A 138 10.30 0.81 0.20
CA GLU A 138 11.29 0.11 -0.63
C GLU A 138 12.72 0.58 -0.30
N PHE A 139 12.91 1.90 -0.20
CA PHE A 139 14.18 2.53 0.15
C PHE A 139 14.70 2.06 1.52
N MET A 140 13.86 2.12 2.56
CA MET A 140 14.24 1.67 3.91
C MET A 140 14.58 0.19 3.95
N THR A 141 13.86 -0.65 3.19
CA THR A 141 14.15 -2.08 3.09
C THR A 141 15.48 -2.33 2.38
N SER A 142 15.71 -1.66 1.25
CA SER A 142 16.91 -1.83 0.43
C SER A 142 18.18 -1.32 1.09
N THR A 143 18.06 -0.33 1.97
CA THR A 143 19.18 0.24 2.74
C THR A 143 19.31 -0.35 4.15
N SER A 144 18.51 -1.39 4.48
CA SER A 144 18.44 -1.96 5.85
C SER A 144 18.20 -0.91 6.94
N GLY A 145 17.50 0.17 6.60
CA GLY A 145 17.19 1.28 7.49
C GLY A 145 18.31 2.31 7.70
N SER A 146 19.47 2.15 7.06
CA SER A 146 20.61 3.07 7.22
C SER A 146 20.57 4.29 6.30
N GLY A 147 19.69 4.27 5.26
CA GLY A 147 19.57 5.35 4.30
C GLY A 147 18.77 6.54 4.84
N LEU A 148 19.12 7.74 4.36
CA LEU A 148 18.37 8.97 4.60
C LEU A 148 17.71 9.41 3.30
N ILE A 149 16.46 9.83 3.36
CA ILE A 149 15.69 10.30 2.23
C ILE A 149 15.01 11.63 2.58
N TYR A 150 15.13 12.58 1.68
CA TYR A 150 14.49 13.88 1.77
C TYR A 150 14.01 14.31 0.38
N HIS A 151 12.80 14.83 0.28
CA HIS A 151 12.27 15.35 -0.97
C HIS A 151 11.42 16.60 -0.74
N VAL A 152 11.36 17.46 -1.74
CA VAL A 152 10.61 18.69 -1.72
C VAL A 152 10.08 18.99 -3.12
N PHE A 153 8.86 19.53 -3.21
CA PHE A 153 8.30 19.99 -4.48
C PHE A 153 9.25 21.00 -5.16
N ASP A 154 9.47 20.82 -6.45
CA ASP A 154 10.32 21.69 -7.27
C ASP A 154 9.48 22.47 -8.28
N HIS A 155 8.91 21.80 -9.28
CA HIS A 155 8.14 22.45 -10.35
C HIS A 155 7.11 21.52 -10.99
N TYR A 156 6.30 22.07 -11.89
CA TYR A 156 5.46 21.32 -12.82
C TYR A 156 6.13 21.27 -14.18
N ALA A 157 6.17 20.11 -14.83
CA ALA A 157 6.65 19.94 -16.19
C ALA A 157 5.79 18.92 -16.92
N GLY A 158 5.96 18.83 -18.25
CA GLY A 158 5.21 17.91 -19.09
C GLY A 158 5.21 16.49 -18.55
N ALA A 159 4.04 15.87 -18.52
CA ALA A 159 3.86 14.54 -17.95
C ALA A 159 4.61 13.50 -18.78
N GLN A 160 5.44 12.69 -18.13
CA GLN A 160 6.15 11.61 -18.83
C GLN A 160 5.18 10.48 -19.19
N HIS A 161 5.26 10.00 -20.43
CA HIS A 161 4.46 8.87 -20.89
C HIS A 161 4.82 7.57 -20.15
N GLY A 162 3.80 6.74 -19.94
CA GLY A 162 3.92 5.44 -19.30
C GLY A 162 3.75 5.48 -17.77
N GLY A 163 3.36 4.36 -17.23
CA GLY A 163 3.21 4.18 -15.76
C GLY A 163 4.56 4.17 -15.04
N ILE A 164 4.52 4.30 -13.73
CA ILE A 164 5.63 3.93 -12.85
C ILE A 164 5.64 2.40 -12.75
N ALA A 165 6.82 1.82 -12.58
CA ALA A 165 6.94 0.38 -12.40
C ALA A 165 6.01 -0.08 -11.25
N PRO A 166 5.22 -1.15 -11.46
CA PRO A 166 4.37 -1.70 -10.42
C PRO A 166 5.22 -2.25 -9.27
N ARG A 167 4.57 -2.57 -8.17
CA ARG A 167 5.21 -3.26 -7.04
C ARG A 167 5.92 -4.52 -7.52
N LYS A 168 7.15 -4.74 -7.04
CA LYS A 168 8.00 -5.87 -7.43
C LYS A 168 7.39 -7.23 -7.10
N ASN A 169 6.66 -7.32 -6.00
CA ASN A 169 6.07 -8.55 -5.50
C ASN A 169 4.55 -8.53 -5.60
N GLY A 170 3.94 -9.65 -6.00
CA GLY A 170 2.50 -9.84 -5.93
C GLY A 170 2.00 -10.03 -4.50
N VAL A 171 0.73 -10.36 -4.35
CA VAL A 171 0.08 -10.57 -3.05
C VAL A 171 -0.56 -11.94 -2.92
N LEU A 172 -0.72 -12.39 -1.68
CA LEU A 172 -1.47 -13.57 -1.30
C LEU A 172 -2.91 -13.16 -1.00
N ILE A 173 -3.87 -13.69 -1.76
CA ILE A 173 -5.29 -13.29 -1.70
C ILE A 173 -6.11 -14.45 -1.13
N SER A 174 -6.89 -14.18 -0.07
CA SER A 174 -7.80 -15.18 0.49
C SER A 174 -8.88 -15.59 -0.50
N ASN A 175 -9.13 -16.88 -0.60
CA ASN A 175 -10.19 -17.46 -1.46
C ASN A 175 -11.52 -17.65 -0.74
N GLY A 176 -11.62 -17.33 0.54
CA GLY A 176 -12.83 -17.58 1.32
C GLY A 176 -12.94 -16.73 2.57
N GLN A 177 -14.08 -16.86 3.24
CA GLN A 177 -14.40 -16.16 4.48
C GLN A 177 -14.37 -17.13 5.67
N GLY A 178 -13.71 -16.73 6.76
CA GLY A 178 -13.65 -17.51 8.00
C GLY A 178 -12.45 -17.14 8.86
N LYS A 179 -12.18 -17.98 9.86
CA LYS A 179 -11.03 -17.82 10.77
C LYS A 179 -9.79 -18.48 10.21
N VAL A 180 -8.72 -17.75 10.20
CA VAL A 180 -7.39 -18.21 9.76
C VAL A 180 -6.88 -19.31 10.71
N LEU A 181 -6.36 -20.38 10.13
CA LEU A 181 -5.83 -21.52 10.88
C LEU A 181 -4.30 -21.55 10.85
N GLY A 182 -3.69 -21.85 12.00
CA GLY A 182 -2.23 -21.92 12.12
C GLY A 182 -1.59 -22.91 11.15
N PHE A 183 -2.23 -24.06 10.88
CA PHE A 183 -1.77 -25.03 9.90
C PHE A 183 -1.71 -24.46 8.47
N ALA A 184 -2.71 -23.67 8.08
CA ALA A 184 -2.70 -23.01 6.78
C ALA A 184 -1.57 -21.98 6.68
N LEU A 185 -1.39 -21.13 7.72
CA LEU A 185 -0.33 -20.13 7.74
C LEU A 185 1.07 -20.76 7.70
N PHE A 186 1.28 -21.88 8.38
CA PHE A 186 2.54 -22.62 8.35
C PHE A 186 2.95 -22.98 6.91
N ASN A 187 2.00 -23.45 6.11
CA ASN A 187 2.26 -23.78 4.70
C ASN A 187 2.37 -22.51 3.81
N LEU A 188 1.68 -21.43 4.18
CA LEU A 188 1.67 -20.20 3.39
C LEU A 188 2.91 -19.33 3.63
N GLN A 189 3.56 -19.40 4.80
CA GLN A 189 4.78 -18.64 5.08
C GLN A 189 5.96 -18.99 4.17
N GLU A 190 5.95 -20.19 3.55
CA GLU A 190 6.94 -20.57 2.51
C GLU A 190 6.73 -19.79 1.19
N ARG A 191 5.54 -19.22 0.98
CA ARG A 191 5.18 -18.49 -0.23
C ARG A 191 5.37 -16.98 -0.11
N GLY A 192 5.59 -16.49 1.11
CA GLY A 192 5.80 -15.07 1.33
C GLY A 192 5.59 -14.63 2.78
N LYS A 193 5.58 -13.31 2.99
CA LYS A 193 5.38 -12.71 4.30
C LYS A 193 3.90 -12.49 4.57
N LEU A 194 3.41 -12.93 5.70
CA LEU A 194 1.98 -12.91 6.04
C LEU A 194 1.59 -11.66 6.83
N PHE A 195 0.35 -11.21 6.65
CA PHE A 195 -0.29 -10.14 7.44
C PHE A 195 -1.21 -10.70 8.51
N ALA A 196 -1.73 -11.91 8.32
CA ALA A 196 -2.73 -12.52 9.18
C ALA A 196 -2.10 -13.41 10.26
N SER A 197 -2.73 -13.43 11.43
CA SER A 197 -2.43 -14.32 12.56
C SER A 197 -3.45 -15.45 12.68
N PRO A 198 -3.12 -16.56 13.37
CA PRO A 198 -4.11 -17.59 13.67
C PRO A 198 -5.29 -17.01 14.45
N GLY A 199 -6.50 -17.32 14.01
CA GLY A 199 -7.74 -16.82 14.64
C GLY A 199 -8.30 -15.54 14.05
N ASP A 200 -7.54 -14.82 13.25
CA ASP A 200 -8.03 -13.62 12.55
C ASP A 200 -9.18 -13.99 11.61
N GLU A 201 -10.19 -13.15 11.53
CA GLU A 201 -11.23 -13.28 10.53
C GLU A 201 -10.80 -12.65 9.21
N VAL A 202 -10.94 -13.41 8.12
CA VAL A 202 -10.66 -12.95 6.76
C VAL A 202 -11.84 -13.24 5.85
N TYR A 203 -11.84 -12.61 4.66
CA TYR A 203 -12.87 -12.80 3.66
C TYR A 203 -12.26 -12.98 2.25
N GLU A 204 -13.05 -13.45 1.29
CA GLU A 204 -12.64 -13.61 -0.10
C GLU A 204 -12.20 -12.26 -0.69
N GLY A 205 -11.01 -12.22 -1.29
CA GLY A 205 -10.45 -11.01 -1.87
C GLY A 205 -9.62 -10.15 -0.88
N GLN A 206 -9.59 -10.50 0.41
CA GLN A 206 -8.68 -9.86 1.36
C GLN A 206 -7.25 -10.31 1.08
N ILE A 207 -6.32 -9.36 1.14
CA ILE A 207 -4.89 -9.63 1.01
C ILE A 207 -4.35 -10.05 2.38
N VAL A 208 -3.80 -11.26 2.43
CA VAL A 208 -3.32 -11.89 3.67
C VAL A 208 -1.79 -11.96 3.75
N GLY A 209 -1.10 -11.46 2.73
CA GLY A 209 0.37 -11.42 2.73
C GLY A 209 0.96 -10.91 1.42
N ILE A 210 2.29 -10.76 1.42
CA ILE A 210 3.10 -10.43 0.24
C ILE A 210 3.60 -11.72 -0.35
N HIS A 211 3.40 -11.94 -1.65
CA HIS A 211 3.94 -13.09 -2.35
C HIS A 211 5.44 -12.92 -2.60
N SER A 212 6.21 -13.99 -2.55
CA SER A 212 7.65 -13.96 -2.85
C SER A 212 7.98 -13.78 -4.34
N ARG A 213 6.96 -13.94 -5.22
CA ARG A 213 7.05 -13.74 -6.67
C ARG A 213 6.29 -12.48 -7.08
N ASP A 214 6.43 -12.09 -8.32
CA ASP A 214 5.82 -10.91 -8.95
C ASP A 214 4.31 -11.02 -9.22
N ASN A 215 3.76 -12.24 -9.23
CA ASN A 215 2.36 -12.49 -9.52
C ASN A 215 1.51 -12.64 -8.25
N ASP A 216 0.25 -12.23 -8.34
CA ASP A 216 -0.75 -12.48 -7.32
C ASP A 216 -1.10 -13.96 -7.23
N LEU A 217 -1.30 -14.45 -6.01
CA LEU A 217 -1.63 -15.84 -5.74
C LEU A 217 -2.87 -15.94 -4.84
N VAL A 218 -3.90 -16.62 -5.33
CA VAL A 218 -5.08 -16.96 -4.53
C VAL A 218 -4.76 -18.15 -3.63
N VAL A 219 -4.99 -18.01 -2.33
CA VAL A 219 -4.61 -18.98 -1.30
C VAL A 219 -5.78 -19.29 -0.36
N ASN A 220 -5.70 -20.43 0.32
CA ASN A 220 -6.68 -20.81 1.32
C ASN A 220 -6.09 -20.74 2.74
N PRO A 221 -6.30 -19.62 3.47
CA PRO A 221 -5.82 -19.45 4.85
C PRO A 221 -6.69 -20.19 5.89
N LEU A 222 -7.78 -20.82 5.44
CA LEU A 222 -8.77 -21.51 6.28
C LEU A 222 -8.58 -23.03 6.30
N LYS A 223 -7.58 -23.55 5.57
CA LYS A 223 -7.37 -24.99 5.41
C LYS A 223 -6.90 -25.62 6.72
N GLY A 224 -7.73 -26.50 7.28
CA GLY A 224 -7.37 -27.32 8.44
C GLY A 224 -6.44 -28.48 8.10
N LYS A 225 -5.78 -29.02 9.13
CA LYS A 225 -5.04 -30.29 9.03
C LYS A 225 -6.04 -31.41 8.79
N GLN A 226 -5.87 -32.17 7.72
CA GLN A 226 -6.63 -33.42 7.53
C GLN A 226 -6.04 -34.47 8.45
N LEU A 227 -6.87 -35.01 9.36
CA LEU A 227 -6.49 -36.12 10.21
C LEU A 227 -6.44 -37.40 9.35
N THR A 228 -5.27 -37.79 8.89
CA THR A 228 -5.08 -38.95 8.02
C THR A 228 -4.67 -40.21 8.77
N ASN A 229 -4.31 -40.13 10.09
CA ASN A 229 -3.83 -41.32 10.83
C ASN A 229 -4.04 -41.18 12.34
N ILE A 230 -4.85 -42.05 12.92
CA ILE A 230 -5.15 -42.13 14.37
C ILE A 230 -3.88 -42.41 15.20
N ARG A 231 -2.88 -43.10 14.63
CA ARG A 231 -1.61 -43.44 15.31
C ARG A 231 -0.62 -42.30 15.40
N ALA A 232 -0.77 -41.20 14.62
CA ALA A 232 0.10 -40.05 14.61
C ALA A 232 -0.44 -38.87 15.46
N ALA A 233 -1.60 -39.01 16.09
CA ALA A 233 -2.24 -37.94 16.91
C ALA A 233 -1.44 -37.53 18.17
N GLY A 234 -0.42 -38.31 18.56
CA GLY A 234 0.44 -38.05 19.71
C GLY A 234 1.73 -37.26 19.41
N LYS A 235 2.03 -36.96 18.16
CA LYS A 235 3.20 -36.17 17.73
C LYS A 235 2.72 -34.95 16.92
N ASP A 236 2.07 -34.01 17.56
CA ASP A 236 1.91 -32.68 17.00
C ASP A 236 3.19 -31.90 17.29
N ASP A 237 4.05 -31.81 16.27
CA ASP A 237 5.19 -30.88 16.29
C ASP A 237 4.66 -29.45 16.45
N ALA A 238 5.29 -28.67 17.32
CA ALA A 238 4.93 -27.28 17.52
C ALA A 238 5.03 -26.51 16.18
N ILE A 239 3.93 -25.92 15.76
CA ILE A 239 3.90 -25.09 14.54
C ILE A 239 4.63 -23.78 14.83
N MET A 240 5.80 -23.61 14.22
CA MET A 240 6.57 -22.36 14.29
C MET A 240 6.10 -21.42 13.18
N LEU A 241 5.47 -20.31 13.57
CA LEU A 241 5.02 -19.27 12.66
C LEU A 241 5.95 -18.05 12.72
N THR A 242 6.29 -17.51 11.57
CA THR A 242 6.95 -16.21 11.47
C THR A 242 5.95 -15.13 11.91
N PRO A 243 6.37 -14.14 12.72
CA PRO A 243 5.49 -13.04 13.11
C PRO A 243 4.90 -12.34 11.87
N PRO A 244 3.61 -11.98 11.90
CA PRO A 244 2.96 -11.28 10.80
C PRO A 244 3.52 -9.87 10.65
N LEU A 245 3.54 -9.36 9.42
CA LEU A 245 3.80 -7.97 9.13
C LEU A 245 2.57 -7.14 9.48
N ASN A 246 2.76 -6.12 10.31
CA ASN A 246 1.74 -5.14 10.63
C ASN A 246 2.11 -3.82 9.97
N PHE A 247 1.33 -3.40 9.00
CA PHE A 247 1.51 -2.10 8.35
C PHE A 247 0.87 -0.99 9.17
N SER A 248 1.57 0.14 9.26
CA SER A 248 0.92 1.41 9.60
C SER A 248 -0.02 1.83 8.48
N LEU A 249 -0.85 2.85 8.72
CA LEU A 249 -1.74 3.36 7.68
C LEU A 249 -0.96 3.89 6.48
N GLU A 250 0.13 4.64 6.72
CA GLU A 250 1.01 5.16 5.68
C GLU A 250 1.60 4.01 4.85
N GLN A 251 2.16 3.00 5.49
CA GLN A 251 2.73 1.84 4.83
C GLN A 251 1.70 1.07 3.99
N ALA A 252 0.46 0.97 4.49
CA ALA A 252 -0.62 0.32 3.74
C ALA A 252 -1.00 1.11 2.49
N LEU A 253 -1.09 2.45 2.58
CA LEU A 253 -1.40 3.34 1.46
C LEU A 253 -0.29 3.33 0.39
N GLU A 254 0.97 3.30 0.82
CA GLU A 254 2.13 3.18 -0.07
C GLU A 254 2.20 1.81 -0.75
N PHE A 255 1.77 0.75 -0.06
CA PHE A 255 1.89 -0.62 -0.53
C PHE A 255 0.90 -0.98 -1.63
N ILE A 256 -0.33 -0.45 -1.60
CA ILE A 256 -1.42 -0.88 -2.48
C ILE A 256 -1.20 -0.47 -3.94
N GLU A 257 -1.68 -1.33 -4.84
CA GLU A 257 -1.77 -1.07 -6.28
C GLU A 257 -3.15 -0.52 -6.68
N ASP A 258 -3.29 -0.13 -7.96
CA ASP A 258 -4.50 0.52 -8.47
C ASP A 258 -5.76 -0.33 -8.38
N ASP A 259 -5.64 -1.65 -8.34
CA ASP A 259 -6.73 -2.61 -8.18
C ASP A 259 -7.02 -3.00 -6.71
N GLU A 260 -6.36 -2.34 -5.77
CA GLU A 260 -6.43 -2.60 -4.33
C GLU A 260 -7.04 -1.43 -3.55
N LEU A 261 -7.47 -1.70 -2.33
CA LEU A 261 -7.99 -0.71 -1.38
C LEU A 261 -7.46 -1.03 0.02
N VAL A 262 -7.27 0.02 0.82
CA VAL A 262 -7.07 -0.09 2.27
C VAL A 262 -8.43 0.11 2.95
N GLU A 263 -8.88 -0.87 3.72
CA GLU A 263 -10.01 -0.73 4.65
C GLU A 263 -9.49 -0.23 5.99
N ILE A 264 -10.04 0.87 6.44
CA ILE A 264 -9.67 1.54 7.68
C ILE A 264 -10.85 1.46 8.63
N THR A 265 -10.63 0.85 9.79
CA THR A 265 -11.60 0.76 10.87
C THR A 265 -10.96 1.17 12.18
N PRO A 266 -11.72 1.47 13.24
CA PRO A 266 -11.15 1.81 14.54
C PRO A 266 -10.16 0.79 15.09
N THR A 267 -10.36 -0.49 14.78
CA THR A 267 -9.59 -1.61 15.34
C THR A 267 -8.62 -2.26 14.36
N ALA A 268 -8.79 -2.05 13.05
CA ALA A 268 -7.99 -2.76 12.05
C ALA A 268 -7.69 -1.90 10.80
N ILE A 269 -6.57 -2.21 10.17
CA ILE A 269 -6.20 -1.78 8.81
C ILE A 269 -6.08 -3.07 7.99
N ARG A 270 -6.90 -3.21 6.95
CA ARG A 270 -6.92 -4.38 6.07
C ARG A 270 -6.68 -3.94 4.64
N ILE A 271 -5.98 -4.75 3.88
CA ILE A 271 -5.79 -4.52 2.45
C ILE A 271 -6.63 -5.55 1.70
N ARG A 272 -7.28 -5.11 0.63
CA ARG A 272 -8.09 -6.00 -0.20
C ARG A 272 -8.07 -5.62 -1.67
N LYS A 273 -8.45 -6.55 -2.53
CA LYS A 273 -8.73 -6.23 -3.93
C LYS A 273 -10.04 -5.43 -4.06
N LYS A 274 -10.12 -4.53 -5.05
CA LYS A 274 -11.36 -3.80 -5.39
C LYS A 274 -12.48 -4.78 -5.71
N GLN A 275 -12.18 -5.78 -6.55
CA GLN A 275 -13.08 -6.88 -6.86
C GLN A 275 -12.77 -8.07 -5.96
N LEU A 276 -13.70 -8.41 -5.08
CA LEU A 276 -13.48 -9.42 -4.06
C LEU A 276 -13.47 -10.84 -4.64
N LYS A 277 -14.34 -11.13 -5.61
CA LYS A 277 -14.49 -12.46 -6.17
C LYS A 277 -13.42 -12.76 -7.23
N GLU A 278 -12.85 -13.94 -7.15
CA GLU A 278 -11.78 -14.36 -8.08
C GLU A 278 -12.22 -14.31 -9.56
N HIS A 279 -13.46 -14.71 -9.86
CA HIS A 279 -13.94 -14.71 -11.23
C HIS A 279 -14.14 -13.28 -11.80
N GLU A 280 -14.47 -12.31 -10.94
CA GLU A 280 -14.56 -10.88 -11.32
C GLU A 280 -13.18 -10.33 -11.65
N ARG A 281 -12.15 -10.63 -10.83
CA ARG A 281 -10.76 -10.25 -11.10
C ARG A 281 -10.25 -10.83 -12.41
N LYS A 282 -10.50 -12.14 -12.65
CA LYS A 282 -10.13 -12.80 -13.91
C LYS A 282 -10.84 -12.20 -15.13
N ARG A 283 -12.10 -11.74 -14.97
CA ARG A 283 -12.82 -11.07 -16.05
C ARG A 283 -12.23 -9.68 -16.32
N ALA A 284 -11.93 -8.90 -15.29
CA ALA A 284 -11.33 -7.58 -15.42
C ALA A 284 -9.97 -7.63 -16.11
N SER A 285 -9.08 -8.56 -15.72
CA SER A 285 -7.77 -8.71 -16.36
C SER A 285 -7.80 -9.05 -17.84
N ARG A 286 -8.87 -9.73 -18.32
CA ARG A 286 -9.05 -10.04 -19.75
C ARG A 286 -9.54 -8.85 -20.57
N VAL A 287 -10.14 -7.85 -19.94
CA VAL A 287 -10.63 -6.62 -20.61
C VAL A 287 -9.51 -5.58 -20.71
N SER A 288 -8.50 -5.68 -19.86
CA SER A 288 -7.35 -4.75 -19.81
C SER A 288 -6.19 -5.19 -20.70
N GLN A 289 -6.25 -6.36 -21.33
CA GLN A 289 -5.34 -6.85 -22.37
C GLN A 289 -5.92 -6.59 -23.76
#